data_8ec1eaf70dc306f1abc843712451f766
#
_entry.id   8ec1eaf70dc306f1abc843712451f766
#
_cell.length_a   1.000
_cell.length_b   1.000
_cell.length_c   1.000
_cell.angle_alpha   90.00
_cell.angle_beta   90.00
_cell.angle_gamma   90.00
#
_symmetry.space_group_name_H-M   'P 1'
#
loop_
_entity.id
_entity.type
_entity.pdbx_description
1 polymer ?
#
loop_
_entity_poly.entity_id
_entity_poly.type
_entity_poly.pdbx_seq_one_letter_code
_entity_poly.pdbx_strand_id
1 'polypeptide(L)'
;MPVRPTFPAATWPTLGLLLLCPAPLPAQRPAVAGEPPYDVLITRGHVIDGTGTPARRADVAVRNGRIVRVTARIMGSARDTINATGLIVAPGFIDPHAHISAIAEQPDAENFLRQGVTTIFNSLHSLDQPYPLRAFLDTLRIAPNTLWTAGHTWARKRVMGTQNRAGTAAELDSMRALVSRAMDDGAFGLGTGLEYIPAVYAPPEEIVALATAAKRPGSLYVTHLRDEGVALELALAEAIDVGRRSQQPVHVSHLKSTGKANWGKSTAVLAGFDSLNARGARISFDVYPYNAYSTYSDVLFPGWVLADGQDSVSARLRNPALLTRVRREMRDIFEAQTGGTAGSVRFRTMPTSPAFAGKTLAEYLTARGQPVSLDAAIDALISLQRDGGFTAIVEAMHERDIEAFLTHSAAMVSTDGDLVTPGKGFPHPRSYGAFPRVVSYYVRQRKLMSLEAAVAKMTSGPARTLGLRDRGVVQQGKIADLVLFNPATFADKATYTDPHHYAEGVVHLFINGQAVIRDSKMTGARPGIALKRAP
;
A
#
# COMPACT_ATOMS: atom_id res chain seq x y z
N MET A 1 -75.16 -5.40 32.64
CA MET A 1 -74.81 -6.52 31.70
C MET A 1 -73.80 -5.96 30.72
N PRO A 2 -72.55 -6.38 30.73
CA PRO A 2 -71.57 -5.85 29.79
C PRO A 2 -71.47 -6.80 28.56
N VAL A 3 -71.47 -6.17 27.40
CA VAL A 3 -71.32 -6.80 26.07
C VAL A 3 -69.81 -7.10 25.85
N ARG A 4 -69.48 -8.33 25.51
CA ARG A 4 -68.12 -8.74 25.08
C ARG A 4 -67.94 -8.47 23.61
N PRO A 5 -66.83 -7.88 23.16
CA PRO A 5 -66.51 -7.87 21.73
C PRO A 5 -65.80 -9.15 21.31
N THR A 6 -66.25 -9.75 20.24
CA THR A 6 -65.66 -10.87 19.51
C THR A 6 -64.54 -10.36 18.61
N PHE A 7 -63.33 -10.96 18.71
CA PHE A 7 -62.23 -10.74 17.80
C PHE A 7 -62.23 -11.81 16.67
N PRO A 8 -61.95 -11.47 15.43
CA PRO A 8 -61.81 -12.47 14.35
C PRO A 8 -60.45 -13.14 14.41
N ALA A 9 -60.41 -14.41 14.10
CA ALA A 9 -59.23 -15.25 14.04
C ALA A 9 -58.27 -14.79 12.94
N ALA A 10 -57.03 -14.46 13.30
CA ALA A 10 -55.94 -14.17 12.36
C ALA A 10 -55.34 -15.50 11.89
N THR A 11 -55.40 -15.75 10.60
CA THR A 11 -54.67 -16.83 9.93
C THR A 11 -53.21 -16.42 9.77
N TRP A 12 -52.31 -17.22 10.31
CA TRP A 12 -50.88 -17.08 10.17
C TRP A 12 -50.43 -17.72 8.84
N PRO A 13 -49.57 -17.04 8.03
CA PRO A 13 -48.98 -17.69 6.88
C PRO A 13 -47.83 -18.59 7.37
N THR A 14 -47.83 -19.83 6.94
CA THR A 14 -46.77 -20.81 7.11
C THR A 14 -45.49 -20.31 6.45
N LEU A 15 -44.48 -19.99 7.27
CA LEU A 15 -43.13 -19.63 6.82
C LEU A 15 -42.46 -20.91 6.31
N GLY A 16 -42.35 -21.06 5.01
CA GLY A 16 -41.59 -22.13 4.37
C GLY A 16 -40.09 -21.95 4.70
N LEU A 17 -39.52 -22.87 5.44
CA LEU A 17 -38.10 -22.97 5.76
C LEU A 17 -37.37 -23.40 4.48
N LEU A 18 -36.84 -22.44 3.71
CA LEU A 18 -35.92 -22.72 2.62
C LEU A 18 -34.59 -23.23 3.23
N LEU A 19 -34.42 -24.53 3.22
CA LEU A 19 -33.15 -25.20 3.45
C LEU A 19 -32.17 -24.77 2.33
N LEU A 20 -31.31 -23.78 2.64
CA LEU A 20 -30.12 -23.49 1.85
C LEU A 20 -29.19 -24.69 1.93
N CYS A 21 -29.19 -25.56 0.94
CA CYS A 21 -28.14 -26.55 0.74
C CYS A 21 -26.80 -25.81 0.58
N PRO A 22 -25.78 -26.13 1.39
CA PRO A 22 -24.43 -25.60 1.13
C PRO A 22 -23.96 -26.13 -0.23
N ALA A 23 -23.43 -25.21 -1.06
CA ALA A 23 -22.83 -25.59 -2.34
C ALA A 23 -21.75 -26.66 -2.09
N PRO A 24 -21.67 -27.72 -2.89
CA PRO A 24 -20.66 -28.75 -2.71
C PRO A 24 -19.28 -28.13 -2.86
N LEU A 25 -18.42 -28.33 -1.86
CA LEU A 25 -17.00 -28.10 -1.96
C LEU A 25 -16.47 -28.84 -3.19
N PRO A 26 -15.57 -28.23 -4.01
CA PRO A 26 -15.00 -28.92 -5.16
C PRO A 26 -14.41 -30.25 -4.71
N ALA A 27 -14.88 -31.33 -5.30
CA ALA A 27 -14.47 -32.69 -4.98
C ALA A 27 -12.94 -32.78 -5.05
N GLN A 28 -12.31 -33.18 -3.96
CA GLN A 28 -10.89 -33.50 -3.96
C GLN A 28 -10.68 -34.64 -4.95
N ARG A 29 -9.78 -34.41 -5.94
CA ARG A 29 -9.37 -35.51 -6.83
C ARG A 29 -8.93 -36.70 -5.99
N PRO A 30 -9.44 -37.92 -6.23
CA PRO A 30 -8.96 -39.10 -5.52
C PRO A 30 -7.46 -39.27 -5.77
N ALA A 31 -6.71 -39.61 -4.73
CA ALA A 31 -5.29 -39.87 -4.84
C ALA A 31 -5.05 -41.03 -5.79
N VAL A 32 -4.28 -40.80 -6.84
CA VAL A 32 -3.83 -41.85 -7.76
C VAL A 32 -2.90 -42.77 -6.96
N ALA A 33 -3.14 -44.06 -7.01
CA ALA A 33 -2.29 -45.05 -6.32
C ALA A 33 -0.83 -44.90 -6.79
N GLY A 34 0.08 -44.56 -5.85
CA GLY A 34 1.51 -44.31 -6.15
C GLY A 34 1.96 -42.86 -6.13
N GLU A 35 1.04 -41.85 -6.13
CA GLU A 35 1.43 -40.45 -5.93
C GLU A 35 1.62 -40.08 -4.44
N PRO A 36 2.63 -39.26 -4.11
CA PRO A 36 2.79 -38.75 -2.75
C PRO A 36 1.53 -37.99 -2.31
N PRO A 37 1.08 -38.11 -1.04
CA PRO A 37 -0.14 -37.48 -0.56
C PRO A 37 -0.06 -35.96 -0.55
N TYR A 38 1.13 -35.36 -0.66
CA TYR A 38 1.36 -33.91 -0.62
C TYR A 38 2.26 -33.44 -1.75
N ASP A 39 2.02 -32.20 -2.24
CA ASP A 39 2.92 -31.55 -3.17
C ASP A 39 4.15 -31.02 -2.42
N VAL A 40 3.93 -30.36 -1.28
CA VAL A 40 4.99 -29.84 -0.40
C VAL A 40 4.70 -30.24 1.04
N LEU A 41 5.73 -30.70 1.76
CA LEU A 41 5.70 -30.94 3.19
C LEU A 41 6.80 -30.11 3.87
N ILE A 42 6.41 -29.12 4.65
CA ILE A 42 7.30 -28.30 5.47
C ILE A 42 7.33 -28.90 6.87
N THR A 43 8.51 -29.32 7.32
CA THR A 43 8.66 -30.03 8.59
C THR A 43 9.47 -29.22 9.61
N ARG A 44 9.20 -29.41 10.90
CA ARG A 44 9.98 -28.87 12.03
C ARG A 44 10.05 -27.35 12.09
N GLY A 45 9.12 -26.62 11.44
CA GLY A 45 9.09 -25.18 11.46
C GLY A 45 8.54 -24.59 12.75
N HIS A 46 8.92 -23.36 13.09
CA HIS A 46 8.20 -22.54 14.05
C HIS A 46 7.10 -21.77 13.30
N VAL A 47 5.87 -22.24 13.39
CA VAL A 47 4.72 -21.66 12.70
C VAL A 47 4.20 -20.46 13.48
N ILE A 48 4.23 -19.28 12.85
CA ILE A 48 3.49 -18.08 13.22
C ILE A 48 2.31 -17.99 12.25
N ASP A 49 1.11 -18.28 12.72
CA ASP A 49 -0.03 -18.50 11.84
C ASP A 49 -0.68 -17.21 11.28
N GLY A 50 -0.19 -16.04 11.68
CA GLY A 50 -0.68 -14.74 11.24
C GLY A 50 -1.83 -14.18 12.10
N THR A 51 -2.32 -14.90 13.11
CA THR A 51 -3.41 -14.42 13.97
C THR A 51 -2.94 -13.56 15.14
N GLY A 52 -1.62 -13.48 15.38
CA GLY A 52 -1.02 -12.84 16.56
C GLY A 52 -0.88 -13.78 17.75
N THR A 53 -1.28 -15.05 17.62
CA THR A 53 -1.07 -16.07 18.67
C THR A 53 0.40 -16.50 18.72
N PRO A 54 0.89 -17.00 19.88
CA PRO A 54 2.26 -17.44 20.03
C PRO A 54 2.70 -18.48 18.99
N ALA A 55 3.94 -18.38 18.55
CA ALA A 55 4.55 -19.34 17.64
C ALA A 55 4.54 -20.77 18.22
N ARG A 56 4.31 -21.76 17.35
CA ARG A 56 4.33 -23.17 17.74
C ARG A 56 5.11 -24.03 16.76
N ARG A 57 5.72 -25.10 17.24
CA ARG A 57 6.32 -26.11 16.36
C ARG A 57 5.22 -26.88 15.65
N ALA A 58 5.26 -26.90 14.33
CA ALA A 58 4.32 -27.66 13.52
C ALA A 58 4.89 -27.97 12.14
N ASP A 59 4.35 -29.01 11.53
CA ASP A 59 4.51 -29.32 10.11
C ASP A 59 3.33 -28.72 9.33
N VAL A 60 3.59 -28.34 8.09
CA VAL A 60 2.59 -27.81 7.15
C VAL A 60 2.62 -28.62 5.87
N ALA A 61 1.50 -29.20 5.48
CA ALA A 61 1.36 -29.90 4.21
C ALA A 61 0.51 -29.11 3.22
N VAL A 62 1.00 -29.07 1.97
CA VAL A 62 0.37 -28.36 0.85
C VAL A 62 -0.01 -29.38 -0.23
N ARG A 63 -1.21 -29.22 -0.79
CA ARG A 63 -1.68 -29.97 -1.96
C ARG A 63 -2.57 -29.06 -2.82
N ASN A 64 -2.36 -29.10 -4.14
CA ASN A 64 -3.13 -28.32 -5.12
C ASN A 64 -3.19 -26.81 -4.74
N GLY A 65 -2.04 -26.24 -4.35
CA GLY A 65 -1.93 -24.83 -3.99
C GLY A 65 -2.56 -24.43 -2.65
N ARG A 66 -3.08 -25.40 -1.86
CA ARG A 66 -3.73 -25.13 -0.56
C ARG A 66 -3.03 -25.85 0.59
N ILE A 67 -3.09 -25.22 1.75
CA ILE A 67 -2.70 -25.83 3.02
C ILE A 67 -3.76 -26.90 3.37
N VAL A 68 -3.37 -28.17 3.39
CA VAL A 68 -4.30 -29.28 3.69
C VAL A 68 -4.17 -29.78 5.11
N ARG A 69 -3.04 -29.52 5.78
CA ARG A 69 -2.83 -29.94 7.17
C ARG A 69 -1.81 -29.05 7.87
N VAL A 70 -2.06 -28.74 9.15
CA VAL A 70 -1.12 -28.05 10.05
C VAL A 70 -1.20 -28.75 11.41
N THR A 71 -0.16 -29.47 11.81
CA THR A 71 -0.14 -30.24 13.07
C THR A 71 1.30 -30.45 13.54
N ALA A 72 1.49 -30.86 14.81
CA ALA A 72 2.81 -31.01 15.41
C ALA A 72 3.74 -31.94 14.60
N ARG A 73 3.18 -32.98 13.98
CA ARG A 73 3.90 -33.90 13.09
C ARG A 73 2.96 -34.46 12.03
N ILE A 74 3.41 -34.45 10.79
CA ILE A 74 2.72 -35.03 9.64
C ILE A 74 3.48 -36.25 9.16
N MET A 75 2.78 -37.39 9.14
CA MET A 75 3.31 -38.64 8.55
C MET A 75 2.85 -38.72 7.11
N GLY A 76 3.73 -39.16 6.23
CA GLY A 76 3.47 -39.32 4.80
C GLY A 76 4.60 -38.79 3.94
N SER A 77 4.53 -39.06 2.64
CA SER A 77 5.49 -38.57 1.63
C SER A 77 4.97 -37.30 0.96
N ALA A 78 5.86 -36.53 0.39
CA ALA A 78 5.56 -35.36 -0.46
C ALA A 78 6.47 -35.41 -1.69
N ARG A 79 6.05 -34.73 -2.77
CA ARG A 79 6.92 -34.53 -3.94
C ARG A 79 8.14 -33.69 -3.55
N ASP A 80 7.95 -32.76 -2.63
CA ASP A 80 8.97 -31.87 -2.12
C ASP A 80 8.88 -31.78 -0.57
N THR A 81 10.00 -32.01 0.12
CA THR A 81 10.07 -31.92 1.58
C THR A 81 11.10 -30.89 2.00
N ILE A 82 10.67 -29.93 2.81
CA ILE A 82 11.50 -28.84 3.34
C ILE A 82 11.70 -29.06 4.83
N ASN A 83 12.95 -29.12 5.25
CA ASN A 83 13.30 -29.05 6.66
C ASN A 83 13.41 -27.58 7.11
N ALA A 84 12.41 -27.10 7.83
CA ALA A 84 12.33 -25.72 8.32
C ALA A 84 12.91 -25.55 9.74
N THR A 85 13.81 -26.42 10.18
CA THR A 85 14.48 -26.29 11.49
C THR A 85 15.19 -24.94 11.58
N GLY A 86 14.88 -24.15 12.61
CA GLY A 86 15.43 -22.81 12.82
C GLY A 86 14.74 -21.70 12.02
N LEU A 87 13.78 -22.03 11.17
CA LEU A 87 13.02 -21.06 10.38
C LEU A 87 11.66 -20.77 11.00
N ILE A 88 11.20 -19.55 10.80
CA ILE A 88 9.80 -19.18 10.94
C ILE A 88 9.07 -19.58 9.66
N VAL A 89 7.90 -20.21 9.82
CA VAL A 89 6.93 -20.48 8.76
C VAL A 89 5.72 -19.58 9.02
N ALA A 90 5.53 -18.59 8.16
CA ALA A 90 4.45 -17.62 8.29
C ALA A 90 3.62 -17.55 7.00
N PRO A 91 2.41 -16.94 7.03
CA PRO A 91 1.73 -16.59 5.80
C PRO A 91 2.61 -15.65 4.98
N GLY A 92 2.58 -15.76 3.67
CA GLY A 92 3.21 -14.76 2.79
C GLY A 92 2.67 -13.37 3.09
N PHE A 93 3.57 -12.40 3.12
CA PHE A 93 3.19 -11.04 3.49
C PHE A 93 2.32 -10.39 2.43
N ILE A 94 1.41 -9.53 2.86
CA ILE A 94 0.49 -8.78 2.02
C ILE A 94 0.83 -7.31 2.18
N ASP A 95 1.28 -6.70 1.11
CA ASP A 95 1.58 -5.26 1.06
C ASP A 95 0.31 -4.49 0.71
N PRO A 96 -0.28 -3.73 1.66
CA PRO A 96 -1.52 -2.99 1.42
C PRO A 96 -1.32 -1.69 0.64
N HIS A 97 -0.08 -1.33 0.29
CA HIS A 97 0.22 -0.10 -0.43
C HIS A 97 1.57 -0.15 -1.13
N ALA A 98 1.56 -0.22 -2.45
CA ALA A 98 2.76 -0.12 -3.28
C ALA A 98 2.46 0.44 -4.67
N HIS A 99 3.51 0.73 -5.45
CA HIS A 99 3.48 1.31 -6.78
C HIS A 99 4.04 0.32 -7.81
N ILE A 100 3.17 -0.53 -8.37
CA ILE A 100 3.57 -1.60 -9.27
C ILE A 100 2.99 -1.45 -10.68
N SER A 101 2.75 -0.23 -11.15
CA SER A 101 2.16 0.00 -12.48
C SER A 101 2.98 -0.62 -13.61
N ALA A 102 4.30 -0.75 -13.45
CA ALA A 102 5.21 -1.42 -14.40
C ALA A 102 5.33 -2.94 -14.19
N ILE A 103 4.33 -3.60 -13.57
CA ILE A 103 4.41 -5.04 -13.26
C ILE A 103 4.44 -5.94 -14.50
N ALA A 104 3.90 -5.46 -15.63
CA ALA A 104 3.97 -6.20 -16.89
C ALA A 104 5.40 -6.26 -17.44
N GLU A 105 6.19 -5.20 -17.23
CA GLU A 105 7.59 -5.08 -17.66
C GLU A 105 8.56 -5.69 -16.63
N GLN A 106 8.17 -5.75 -15.37
CA GLN A 106 8.97 -6.30 -14.27
C GLN A 106 8.17 -7.39 -13.51
N PRO A 107 7.79 -8.49 -14.19
CA PRO A 107 6.82 -9.46 -13.67
C PRO A 107 7.30 -10.28 -12.48
N ASP A 108 8.60 -10.32 -12.24
CA ASP A 108 9.17 -11.05 -11.11
C ASP A 108 9.06 -10.26 -9.79
N ALA A 109 9.01 -8.92 -9.85
CA ALA A 109 8.91 -8.06 -8.67
C ALA A 109 9.88 -8.47 -7.53
N GLU A 110 11.12 -8.85 -7.89
CA GLU A 110 12.07 -9.51 -6.98
C GLU A 110 12.32 -8.73 -5.69
N ASN A 111 12.31 -7.39 -5.77
CA ASN A 111 12.48 -6.54 -4.60
C ASN A 111 11.35 -6.69 -3.56
N PHE A 112 10.14 -7.06 -3.96
CA PHE A 112 9.04 -7.41 -3.04
C PHE A 112 9.15 -8.85 -2.54
N LEU A 113 9.43 -9.79 -3.44
CA LEU A 113 9.53 -11.21 -3.07
C LEU A 113 10.63 -11.47 -2.04
N ARG A 114 11.76 -10.79 -2.15
CA ARG A 114 12.86 -10.89 -1.17
C ARG A 114 12.54 -10.28 0.19
N GLN A 115 11.49 -9.49 0.27
CA GLN A 115 10.92 -9.04 1.55
C GLN A 115 9.88 -10.01 2.12
N GLY A 116 9.59 -11.13 1.46
CA GLY A 116 8.57 -12.10 1.88
C GLY A 116 7.15 -11.75 1.41
N VAL A 117 7.00 -10.72 0.57
CA VAL A 117 5.71 -10.26 0.05
C VAL A 117 5.23 -11.21 -1.04
N THR A 118 4.00 -11.71 -0.91
CA THR A 118 3.35 -12.60 -1.87
C THR A 118 2.17 -11.97 -2.58
N THR A 119 1.64 -10.90 -1.99
CA THR A 119 0.45 -10.20 -2.50
C THR A 119 0.65 -8.70 -2.34
N ILE A 120 0.39 -7.94 -3.41
CA ILE A 120 0.65 -6.50 -3.48
C ILE A 120 -0.62 -5.77 -3.89
N PHE A 121 -1.04 -4.78 -3.09
CA PHE A 121 -2.12 -3.88 -3.45
C PHE A 121 -1.54 -2.65 -4.15
N ASN A 122 -1.80 -2.54 -5.45
CA ASN A 122 -1.38 -1.38 -6.24
C ASN A 122 -2.32 -0.20 -5.98
N SER A 123 -1.83 0.77 -5.25
CA SER A 123 -2.56 2.01 -5.01
C SER A 123 -2.32 2.99 -6.16
N LEU A 124 -3.36 3.19 -6.98
CA LEU A 124 -3.32 4.11 -8.14
C LEU A 124 -3.68 5.53 -7.74
N HIS A 125 -3.11 6.04 -6.66
CA HIS A 125 -3.47 7.36 -6.17
C HIS A 125 -2.88 8.52 -7.01
N SER A 126 -1.75 8.34 -7.69
CA SER A 126 -1.07 9.40 -8.46
C SER A 126 -0.67 8.98 -9.87
N LEU A 127 -0.90 7.73 -10.27
CA LEU A 127 -0.40 7.14 -11.50
C LEU A 127 -1.50 6.90 -12.53
N ASP A 128 -1.09 6.73 -13.80
CA ASP A 128 -1.98 6.34 -14.86
C ASP A 128 -2.46 4.89 -14.67
N GLN A 129 -3.75 4.68 -14.88
CA GLN A 129 -4.39 3.38 -14.78
C GLN A 129 -4.50 2.73 -16.16
N PRO A 130 -4.15 1.44 -16.31
CA PRO A 130 -4.46 0.69 -17.53
C PRO A 130 -5.97 0.69 -17.81
N TYR A 131 -6.34 0.85 -19.10
CA TYR A 131 -7.75 0.89 -19.50
C TYR A 131 -7.99 0.15 -20.82
N PRO A 132 -8.99 -0.77 -20.89
CA PRO A 132 -9.81 -1.29 -19.77
C PRO A 132 -8.96 -2.08 -18.76
N LEU A 133 -9.26 -1.91 -17.45
CA LEU A 133 -8.45 -2.54 -16.39
C LEU A 133 -8.49 -4.07 -16.51
N ARG A 134 -9.68 -4.68 -16.74
CA ARG A 134 -9.82 -6.14 -16.87
C ARG A 134 -8.93 -6.71 -17.98
N ALA A 135 -8.92 -6.08 -19.15
CA ALA A 135 -8.13 -6.54 -20.27
C ALA A 135 -6.63 -6.59 -19.92
N PHE A 136 -6.13 -5.57 -19.22
CA PHE A 136 -4.76 -5.56 -18.72
C PHE A 136 -4.52 -6.67 -17.68
N LEU A 137 -5.38 -6.79 -16.67
CA LEU A 137 -5.23 -7.79 -15.61
C LEU A 137 -5.22 -9.23 -16.14
N ASP A 138 -5.98 -9.51 -17.20
CA ASP A 138 -6.06 -10.84 -17.82
C ASP A 138 -4.78 -11.23 -18.59
N THR A 139 -3.97 -10.25 -18.99
CA THR A 139 -2.69 -10.50 -19.68
C THR A 139 -1.52 -10.79 -18.75
N LEU A 140 -1.63 -10.45 -17.47
CA LEU A 140 -0.51 -10.53 -16.54
C LEU A 140 -0.03 -11.97 -16.33
N ARG A 141 1.30 -12.15 -16.38
CA ARG A 141 2.03 -13.39 -16.06
C ARG A 141 3.14 -13.02 -15.08
N ILE A 142 2.78 -12.97 -13.81
CA ILE A 142 3.55 -12.33 -12.73
C ILE A 142 3.87 -13.29 -11.59
N ALA A 143 4.91 -13.02 -10.84
CA ALA A 143 5.29 -13.84 -9.70
C ALA A 143 4.39 -13.55 -8.46
N PRO A 144 4.17 -12.30 -7.99
CA PRO A 144 3.28 -12.02 -6.87
C PRO A 144 1.81 -12.00 -7.29
N ASN A 145 0.90 -12.20 -6.33
CA ASN A 145 -0.50 -11.82 -6.51
C ASN A 145 -0.64 -10.29 -6.47
N THR A 146 -1.57 -9.72 -7.23
CA THR A 146 -1.81 -8.27 -7.23
C THR A 146 -3.29 -7.93 -7.06
N LEU A 147 -3.56 -6.79 -6.42
CA LEU A 147 -4.87 -6.15 -6.32
C LEU A 147 -4.73 -4.71 -6.82
N TRP A 148 -5.84 -4.12 -7.28
CA TRP A 148 -5.81 -2.81 -7.92
C TRP A 148 -6.96 -1.93 -7.43
N THR A 149 -6.72 -0.61 -7.32
CA THR A 149 -7.78 0.39 -7.11
C THR A 149 -8.29 0.95 -8.44
N ALA A 150 -9.45 1.58 -8.41
CA ALA A 150 -9.87 2.55 -9.43
C ALA A 150 -9.23 3.90 -9.09
N GLY A 151 -8.44 4.49 -10.01
CA GLY A 151 -7.68 5.71 -9.76
C GLY A 151 -8.50 6.98 -9.96
N HIS A 152 -8.66 7.81 -8.92
CA HIS A 152 -9.27 9.13 -9.02
C HIS A 152 -8.45 10.07 -9.92
N THR A 153 -7.15 10.22 -9.63
CA THR A 153 -6.23 11.10 -10.37
C THR A 153 -6.24 10.78 -11.87
N TRP A 154 -6.23 9.50 -12.23
CA TRP A 154 -6.33 9.05 -13.60
C TRP A 154 -7.67 9.45 -14.25
N ALA A 155 -8.79 9.21 -13.57
CA ALA A 155 -10.11 9.55 -14.11
C ALA A 155 -10.25 11.07 -14.34
N ARG A 156 -9.80 11.88 -13.37
CA ARG A 156 -9.81 13.34 -13.48
C ARG A 156 -8.89 13.82 -14.60
N LYS A 157 -7.66 13.34 -14.68
CA LYS A 157 -6.69 13.70 -15.72
C LYS A 157 -7.22 13.36 -17.12
N ARG A 158 -7.88 12.21 -17.27
CA ARG A 158 -8.45 11.77 -18.54
C ARG A 158 -9.61 12.63 -19.03
N VAL A 159 -10.40 13.22 -18.10
CA VAL A 159 -11.58 14.02 -18.42
C VAL A 159 -11.25 15.52 -18.49
N MET A 160 -10.43 16.00 -17.57
CA MET A 160 -10.18 17.43 -17.36
C MET A 160 -8.72 17.85 -17.58
N GLY A 161 -7.78 16.92 -17.80
CA GLY A 161 -6.36 17.23 -17.81
C GLY A 161 -5.88 17.71 -16.44
N THR A 162 -5.06 18.77 -16.43
CA THR A 162 -4.47 19.35 -15.19
C THR A 162 -5.12 20.68 -14.79
N GLN A 163 -6.36 20.93 -15.20
CA GLN A 163 -7.06 22.18 -14.94
C GLN A 163 -7.34 22.38 -13.44
N ASN A 164 -7.06 23.60 -12.96
CA ASN A 164 -7.33 24.00 -11.57
C ASN A 164 -8.74 24.60 -11.44
N ARG A 165 -9.75 23.74 -11.51
CA ARG A 165 -11.16 24.08 -11.29
C ARG A 165 -11.97 22.85 -10.89
N ALA A 166 -13.15 23.05 -10.34
CA ALA A 166 -14.12 21.99 -10.18
C ALA A 166 -14.59 21.45 -11.55
N GLY A 167 -14.92 20.16 -11.60
CA GLY A 167 -15.56 19.55 -12.77
C GLY A 167 -16.98 20.05 -12.95
N THR A 168 -17.42 20.21 -14.21
CA THR A 168 -18.83 20.37 -14.54
C THR A 168 -19.61 19.10 -14.25
N ALA A 169 -20.95 19.15 -14.22
CA ALA A 169 -21.80 17.98 -14.01
C ALA A 169 -21.50 16.86 -15.05
N ALA A 170 -21.33 17.22 -16.32
CA ALA A 170 -21.02 16.25 -17.37
C ALA A 170 -19.62 15.63 -17.23
N GLU A 171 -18.62 16.41 -16.81
CA GLU A 171 -17.28 15.89 -16.49
C GLU A 171 -17.31 14.96 -15.28
N LEU A 172 -18.06 15.31 -14.25
CA LEU A 172 -18.24 14.46 -13.07
C LEU A 172 -18.91 13.13 -13.43
N ASP A 173 -19.94 13.16 -14.27
CA ASP A 173 -20.61 11.94 -14.75
C ASP A 173 -19.66 11.06 -15.59
N SER A 174 -18.80 11.68 -16.40
CA SER A 174 -17.77 10.97 -17.15
C SER A 174 -16.75 10.30 -16.22
N MET A 175 -16.29 11.00 -15.17
CA MET A 175 -15.39 10.43 -14.17
C MET A 175 -16.06 9.27 -13.38
N ARG A 176 -17.34 9.43 -13.00
CA ARG A 176 -18.14 8.36 -12.36
C ARG A 176 -18.21 7.10 -13.23
N ALA A 177 -18.46 7.27 -14.54
CA ALA A 177 -18.51 6.15 -15.47
C ALA A 177 -17.17 5.40 -15.57
N LEU A 178 -16.04 6.14 -15.62
CA LEU A 178 -14.70 5.55 -15.64
C LEU A 178 -14.40 4.76 -14.37
N VAL A 179 -14.71 5.32 -13.20
CA VAL A 179 -14.51 4.67 -11.90
C VAL A 179 -15.41 3.44 -11.77
N SER A 180 -16.71 3.55 -12.10
CA SER A 180 -17.64 2.42 -12.07
C SER A 180 -17.16 1.29 -12.97
N ARG A 181 -16.70 1.58 -14.18
CA ARG A 181 -16.14 0.59 -15.09
C ARG A 181 -14.92 -0.12 -14.50
N ALA A 182 -13.99 0.61 -13.87
CA ALA A 182 -12.84 0.00 -13.23
C ALA A 182 -13.24 -0.94 -12.09
N MET A 183 -14.29 -0.59 -11.33
CA MET A 183 -14.86 -1.48 -10.29
C MET A 183 -15.45 -2.76 -10.90
N ASP A 184 -16.19 -2.66 -12.00
CA ASP A 184 -16.75 -3.81 -12.71
C ASP A 184 -15.67 -4.67 -13.37
N ASP A 185 -14.54 -4.07 -13.71
CA ASP A 185 -13.32 -4.74 -14.17
C ASP A 185 -12.56 -5.48 -13.07
N GLY A 186 -12.93 -5.29 -11.79
CA GLY A 186 -12.40 -6.04 -10.65
C GLY A 186 -11.56 -5.24 -9.67
N ALA A 187 -11.61 -3.90 -9.70
CA ALA A 187 -10.93 -3.06 -8.71
C ALA A 187 -11.51 -3.24 -7.29
N PHE A 188 -10.68 -2.98 -6.28
CA PHE A 188 -11.02 -3.21 -4.86
C PHE A 188 -11.59 -1.98 -4.15
N GLY A 189 -11.58 -0.82 -4.79
CA GLY A 189 -12.08 0.43 -4.23
C GLY A 189 -11.58 1.64 -5.01
N LEU A 190 -11.93 2.84 -4.56
CA LEU A 190 -11.40 4.09 -5.10
C LEU A 190 -10.06 4.41 -4.43
N GLY A 191 -9.01 4.66 -5.22
CA GLY A 191 -7.74 5.20 -4.77
C GLY A 191 -7.62 6.70 -5.09
N THR A 192 -7.28 7.53 -4.10
CA THR A 192 -7.05 8.97 -4.29
C THR A 192 -5.67 9.38 -3.79
N GLY A 193 -5.06 10.39 -4.41
CA GLY A 193 -3.84 11.05 -3.96
C GLY A 193 -4.04 12.55 -3.99
N LEU A 194 -4.65 13.08 -2.93
CA LEU A 194 -5.21 14.44 -2.92
C LEU A 194 -4.15 15.54 -2.79
N GLU A 195 -2.91 15.20 -2.49
CA GLU A 195 -1.78 16.11 -2.52
C GLU A 195 -1.27 16.40 -3.95
N TYR A 196 -1.50 15.47 -4.90
CA TYR A 196 -0.90 15.50 -6.23
C TYR A 196 -1.78 16.16 -7.29
N ILE A 197 -1.13 16.71 -8.35
CA ILE A 197 -1.80 17.27 -9.52
C ILE A 197 -2.37 16.13 -10.39
N PRO A 198 -3.61 16.21 -10.89
CA PRO A 198 -4.61 17.26 -10.69
C PRO A 198 -5.58 17.02 -9.50
N ALA A 199 -5.38 15.98 -8.70
CA ALA A 199 -6.31 15.61 -7.63
C ALA A 199 -6.42 16.68 -6.52
N VAL A 200 -5.34 17.46 -6.30
CA VAL A 200 -5.32 18.56 -5.32
C VAL A 200 -6.38 19.63 -5.61
N TYR A 201 -6.82 19.77 -6.86
CA TYR A 201 -7.86 20.73 -7.28
C TYR A 201 -9.29 20.19 -7.13
N ALA A 202 -9.44 18.91 -6.77
CA ALA A 202 -10.75 18.30 -6.63
C ALA A 202 -11.44 18.81 -5.35
N PRO A 203 -12.68 19.31 -5.42
CA PRO A 203 -13.47 19.61 -4.24
C PRO A 203 -13.92 18.31 -3.53
N PRO A 204 -14.22 18.34 -2.23
CA PRO A 204 -14.67 17.16 -1.47
C PRO A 204 -15.87 16.46 -2.10
N GLU A 205 -16.80 17.21 -2.70
CA GLU A 205 -18.00 16.67 -3.39
C GLU A 205 -17.66 15.76 -4.56
N GLU A 206 -16.61 16.06 -5.31
CA GLU A 206 -16.12 15.22 -6.39
C GLU A 206 -15.65 13.87 -5.82
N ILE A 207 -14.86 13.90 -4.75
CA ILE A 207 -14.34 12.69 -4.12
C ILE A 207 -15.47 11.81 -3.59
N VAL A 208 -16.45 12.41 -2.90
CA VAL A 208 -17.65 11.70 -2.41
C VAL A 208 -18.44 11.07 -3.56
N ALA A 209 -18.61 11.80 -4.66
CA ALA A 209 -19.34 11.30 -5.82
C ALA A 209 -18.65 10.10 -6.47
N LEU A 210 -17.32 10.14 -6.60
CA LEU A 210 -16.54 9.03 -7.18
C LEU A 210 -16.41 7.86 -6.20
N ALA A 211 -16.24 8.11 -4.91
CA ALA A 211 -16.28 7.06 -3.89
C ALA A 211 -17.65 6.34 -3.88
N THR A 212 -18.74 7.09 -4.03
CA THR A 212 -20.08 6.51 -4.16
C THR A 212 -20.21 5.66 -5.43
N ALA A 213 -19.68 6.11 -6.56
CA ALA A 213 -19.66 5.34 -7.81
C ALA A 213 -18.80 4.07 -7.71
N ALA A 214 -17.76 4.08 -6.88
CA ALA A 214 -16.90 2.93 -6.60
C ALA A 214 -17.51 1.92 -5.62
N LYS A 215 -18.66 2.23 -4.98
CA LYS A 215 -19.22 1.38 -3.95
C LYS A 215 -19.67 0.03 -4.51
N ARG A 216 -19.13 -1.05 -3.96
CA ARG A 216 -19.50 -2.46 -4.18
C ARG A 216 -19.43 -3.18 -2.82
N PRO A 217 -20.02 -4.37 -2.64
CA PRO A 217 -19.91 -5.14 -1.41
C PRO A 217 -18.43 -5.34 -1.00
N GLY A 218 -18.04 -4.80 0.16
CA GLY A 218 -16.67 -4.88 0.70
C GLY A 218 -15.63 -4.00 -0.01
N SER A 219 -16.01 -3.07 -0.91
CA SER A 219 -15.08 -2.04 -1.43
C SER A 219 -14.65 -1.09 -0.32
N LEU A 220 -13.54 -0.39 -0.55
CA LEU A 220 -13.00 0.59 0.39
C LEU A 220 -12.59 1.88 -0.33
N TYR A 221 -12.59 2.96 0.41
CA TYR A 221 -11.97 4.21 0.00
C TYR A 221 -10.54 4.25 0.52
N VAL A 222 -9.56 4.30 -0.39
CA VAL A 222 -8.12 4.34 -0.10
C VAL A 222 -7.59 5.71 -0.44
N THR A 223 -6.88 6.36 0.47
CA THR A 223 -6.44 7.73 0.24
C THR A 223 -5.03 8.01 0.75
N HIS A 224 -4.17 8.53 -0.14
CA HIS A 224 -3.13 9.47 0.23
C HIS A 224 -3.81 10.80 0.54
N LEU A 225 -3.58 11.33 1.72
CA LEU A 225 -4.27 12.52 2.25
C LEU A 225 -3.96 13.78 1.42
N ARG A 226 -4.76 14.81 1.59
CA ARG A 226 -4.54 16.12 0.97
C ARG A 226 -3.37 16.88 1.57
N ASP A 227 -3.09 16.62 2.85
CA ASP A 227 -1.98 17.21 3.60
C ASP A 227 -1.57 16.21 4.70
N GLU A 228 -0.29 15.94 4.81
CA GLU A 228 0.25 15.00 5.79
C GLU A 228 1.08 15.71 6.88
N GLY A 229 1.02 17.04 6.90
CA GLY A 229 1.78 17.91 7.81
C GLY A 229 0.90 18.89 8.58
N VAL A 230 0.87 20.13 8.12
CA VAL A 230 0.25 21.26 8.83
C VAL A 230 -1.25 21.06 9.00
N ALA A 231 -1.94 20.62 7.93
CA ALA A 231 -3.39 20.39 7.92
C ALA A 231 -3.76 18.89 8.01
N LEU A 232 -2.89 18.05 8.59
CA LEU A 232 -3.12 16.59 8.72
C LEU A 232 -4.49 16.27 9.31
N GLU A 233 -4.90 16.94 10.38
CA GLU A 233 -6.18 16.67 11.06
C GLU A 233 -7.38 17.03 10.18
N LEU A 234 -7.28 18.11 9.38
CA LEU A 234 -8.32 18.50 8.42
C LEU A 234 -8.41 17.51 7.27
N ALA A 235 -7.28 17.06 6.76
CA ALA A 235 -7.21 16.05 5.70
C ALA A 235 -7.77 14.69 6.16
N LEU A 236 -7.52 14.31 7.41
CA LEU A 236 -8.13 13.12 8.02
C LEU A 236 -9.64 13.28 8.17
N ALA A 237 -10.11 14.45 8.60
CA ALA A 237 -11.55 14.74 8.71
C ALA A 237 -12.23 14.66 7.33
N GLU A 238 -11.59 15.17 6.26
CA GLU A 238 -12.06 15.04 4.89
C GLU A 238 -12.18 13.56 4.49
N ALA A 239 -11.13 12.76 4.71
CA ALA A 239 -11.13 11.34 4.36
C ALA A 239 -12.24 10.57 5.10
N ILE A 240 -12.46 10.85 6.37
CA ILE A 240 -13.51 10.25 7.20
C ILE A 240 -14.90 10.68 6.71
N ASP A 241 -15.09 11.93 6.32
CA ASP A 241 -16.36 12.42 5.77
C ASP A 241 -16.68 11.76 4.43
N VAL A 242 -15.68 11.60 3.54
CA VAL A 242 -15.84 10.84 2.29
C VAL A 242 -16.30 9.41 2.58
N GLY A 243 -15.64 8.71 3.50
CA GLY A 243 -16.01 7.34 3.89
C GLY A 243 -17.44 7.25 4.46
N ARG A 244 -17.81 8.19 5.34
CA ARG A 244 -19.15 8.29 5.94
C ARG A 244 -20.22 8.52 4.86
N ARG A 245 -20.04 9.51 3.99
CA ARG A 245 -21.00 9.89 2.94
C ARG A 245 -21.13 8.83 1.84
N SER A 246 -20.03 8.18 1.45
CA SER A 246 -20.03 7.06 0.50
C SER A 246 -20.38 5.71 1.14
N GLN A 247 -20.50 5.65 2.48
CA GLN A 247 -20.76 4.43 3.26
C GLN A 247 -19.70 3.33 3.03
N GLN A 248 -18.44 3.70 2.92
CA GLN A 248 -17.32 2.77 2.73
C GLN A 248 -16.35 2.82 3.92
N PRO A 249 -15.64 1.71 4.20
CA PRO A 249 -14.46 1.76 5.05
C PRO A 249 -13.42 2.70 4.47
N VAL A 250 -12.67 3.38 5.35
CA VAL A 250 -11.56 4.25 4.97
C VAL A 250 -10.24 3.55 5.25
N HIS A 251 -9.36 3.53 4.27
CA HIS A 251 -7.97 3.13 4.44
C HIS A 251 -7.07 4.31 4.13
N VAL A 252 -6.40 4.85 5.15
CA VAL A 252 -5.43 5.93 5.00
C VAL A 252 -4.08 5.31 4.62
N SER A 253 -3.60 5.64 3.44
CA SER A 253 -2.32 5.18 2.92
C SER A 253 -1.16 5.80 3.69
N HIS A 254 -0.13 5.01 3.98
CA HIS A 254 1.18 5.45 4.54
C HIS A 254 1.08 6.60 5.55
N LEU A 255 0.17 6.47 6.53
CA LEU A 255 -0.10 7.52 7.53
C LEU A 255 1.19 8.02 8.18
N LYS A 256 1.40 9.32 8.11
CA LYS A 256 2.57 10.01 8.67
C LYS A 256 2.23 11.41 9.17
N SER A 257 3.14 11.99 9.91
CA SER A 257 3.12 13.40 10.29
C SER A 257 4.42 14.04 9.82
N THR A 258 4.34 14.83 8.75
CA THR A 258 5.50 15.45 8.12
C THR A 258 5.83 16.83 8.68
N GLY A 259 7.12 17.17 8.71
CA GLY A 259 7.62 18.46 9.16
C GLY A 259 7.76 18.58 10.68
N LYS A 260 8.84 19.23 11.13
CA LYS A 260 9.21 19.32 12.56
C LYS A 260 8.13 19.91 13.46
N ALA A 261 7.38 20.87 12.95
CA ALA A 261 6.29 21.52 13.73
C ALA A 261 5.11 20.57 14.01
N ASN A 262 5.04 19.45 13.30
CA ASN A 262 3.94 18.48 13.39
C ASN A 262 4.35 17.20 14.14
N TRP A 263 5.61 17.06 14.54
CA TRP A 263 6.08 15.90 15.29
C TRP A 263 5.33 15.75 16.63
N GLY A 264 4.91 14.53 16.94
CA GLY A 264 4.11 14.22 18.13
C GLY A 264 2.61 14.23 17.89
N LYS A 265 2.11 14.61 16.71
CA LYS A 265 0.67 14.57 16.38
C LYS A 265 0.09 13.14 16.38
N SER A 266 0.94 12.10 16.24
CA SER A 266 0.51 10.70 16.26
C SER A 266 -0.40 10.37 17.43
N THR A 267 -0.13 10.87 18.64
CA THR A 267 -0.95 10.61 19.83
C THR A 267 -2.41 11.07 19.66
N ALA A 268 -2.62 12.31 19.19
CA ALA A 268 -3.96 12.84 18.97
C ALA A 268 -4.69 12.16 17.82
N VAL A 269 -3.98 11.89 16.73
CA VAL A 269 -4.51 11.19 15.54
C VAL A 269 -5.01 9.79 15.92
N LEU A 270 -4.20 9.01 16.64
CA LEU A 270 -4.54 7.66 17.04
C LEU A 270 -5.71 7.62 18.03
N ALA A 271 -5.75 8.52 19.00
CA ALA A 271 -6.89 8.66 19.91
C ALA A 271 -8.18 9.00 19.14
N GLY A 272 -8.08 9.84 18.11
CA GLY A 272 -9.19 10.13 17.20
C GLY A 272 -9.69 8.89 16.46
N PHE A 273 -8.79 8.07 15.92
CA PHE A 273 -9.15 6.82 15.25
C PHE A 273 -9.81 5.81 16.19
N ASP A 274 -9.28 5.64 17.40
CA ASP A 274 -9.88 4.75 18.40
C ASP A 274 -11.29 5.19 18.76
N SER A 275 -11.47 6.49 19.00
CA SER A 275 -12.78 7.07 19.31
C SER A 275 -13.80 6.88 18.18
N LEU A 276 -13.38 7.06 16.93
CA LEU A 276 -14.26 6.89 15.77
C LEU A 276 -14.59 5.41 15.52
N ASN A 277 -13.59 4.52 15.61
CA ASN A 277 -13.77 3.08 15.43
C ASN A 277 -14.65 2.49 16.53
N ALA A 278 -14.54 2.96 17.78
CA ALA A 278 -15.45 2.59 18.87
C ALA A 278 -16.90 2.98 18.61
N ARG A 279 -17.15 4.02 17.80
CA ARG A 279 -18.48 4.45 17.34
C ARG A 279 -18.94 3.81 16.04
N GLY A 280 -18.22 2.77 15.57
CA GLY A 280 -18.58 1.98 14.39
C GLY A 280 -18.01 2.50 13.06
N ALA A 281 -17.14 3.49 13.07
CA ALA A 281 -16.34 3.82 11.89
C ALA A 281 -15.41 2.64 11.57
N ARG A 282 -15.07 2.50 10.30
CA ARG A 282 -14.15 1.44 9.83
C ARG A 282 -12.94 2.10 9.21
N ILE A 283 -12.05 2.62 10.09
CA ILE A 283 -10.84 3.33 9.69
C ILE A 283 -9.65 2.42 9.96
N SER A 284 -8.82 2.25 8.94
CA SER A 284 -7.52 1.56 8.99
C SER A 284 -6.47 2.39 8.28
N PHE A 285 -5.21 2.08 8.51
CA PHE A 285 -4.10 2.76 7.84
C PHE A 285 -2.90 1.82 7.69
N ASP A 286 -2.02 2.16 6.77
CA ASP A 286 -0.72 1.51 6.66
C ASP A 286 0.42 2.48 6.97
N VAL A 287 1.59 1.92 7.28
CA VAL A 287 2.81 2.64 7.67
C VAL A 287 4.02 1.91 7.11
N TYR A 288 4.96 2.63 6.53
CA TYR A 288 6.28 2.11 6.23
C TYR A 288 7.30 2.53 7.30
N PRO A 289 8.31 1.69 7.60
CA PRO A 289 9.20 1.87 8.75
C PRO A 289 10.42 2.75 8.43
N TYR A 290 10.21 3.96 7.90
CA TYR A 290 11.28 4.90 7.51
C TYR A 290 10.89 6.34 7.83
N ASN A 291 11.86 7.18 8.15
CA ASN A 291 11.68 8.58 8.54
C ASN A 291 11.71 9.58 7.37
N ALA A 292 11.81 9.09 6.14
CA ALA A 292 11.72 9.88 4.93
C ALA A 292 10.57 9.39 4.04
N TYR A 293 10.00 10.28 3.23
CA TYR A 293 9.05 9.94 2.18
C TYR A 293 9.66 10.15 0.79
N SER A 294 9.07 9.54 -0.23
CA SER A 294 9.46 9.74 -1.63
C SER A 294 8.32 10.37 -2.40
N THR A 295 8.60 11.45 -3.13
CA THR A 295 7.56 12.24 -3.79
C THR A 295 8.08 12.96 -5.04
N TYR A 296 7.16 13.67 -5.72
CA TYR A 296 7.46 14.58 -6.82
C TYR A 296 7.84 15.96 -6.27
N SER A 297 8.64 16.73 -7.03
CA SER A 297 8.99 18.11 -6.70
C SER A 297 7.77 19.03 -6.53
N ASP A 298 6.64 18.67 -7.09
CA ASP A 298 5.37 19.41 -7.07
C ASP A 298 4.92 19.79 -5.66
N VAL A 299 5.14 18.90 -4.66
CA VAL A 299 4.73 19.16 -3.27
C VAL A 299 5.48 20.31 -2.60
N LEU A 300 6.56 20.79 -3.22
CA LEU A 300 7.36 21.94 -2.76
C LEU A 300 6.88 23.26 -3.37
N PHE A 301 5.82 23.25 -4.19
CA PHE A 301 5.29 24.41 -4.89
C PHE A 301 3.84 24.72 -4.55
N PRO A 302 3.44 25.99 -4.58
CA PRO A 302 2.02 26.34 -4.49
C PRO A 302 1.23 25.72 -5.64
N GLY A 303 0.08 25.10 -5.36
CA GLY A 303 -0.71 24.39 -6.37
C GLY A 303 -1.10 25.25 -7.59
N TRP A 304 -1.35 26.56 -7.40
CA TRP A 304 -1.69 27.46 -8.51
C TRP A 304 -0.54 27.64 -9.53
N VAL A 305 0.71 27.46 -9.11
CA VAL A 305 1.89 27.50 -10.01
C VAL A 305 1.86 26.33 -10.98
N LEU A 306 1.40 25.18 -10.51
CA LEU A 306 1.50 23.89 -11.20
C LEU A 306 0.30 23.57 -12.12
N ALA A 307 -0.70 24.44 -12.17
CA ALA A 307 -1.90 24.23 -12.98
C ALA A 307 -1.62 24.31 -14.49
N ASP A 308 -2.48 23.64 -15.26
CA ASP A 308 -2.62 23.75 -16.72
C ASP A 308 -1.41 23.22 -17.53
N GLY A 309 -0.60 22.35 -16.93
CA GLY A 309 0.50 21.64 -17.60
C GLY A 309 1.84 22.37 -17.60
N GLN A 310 2.89 21.66 -18.02
CA GLN A 310 4.29 22.07 -17.87
C GLN A 310 4.63 23.40 -18.57
N ASP A 311 4.04 23.71 -19.73
CA ASP A 311 4.28 24.98 -20.44
C ASP A 311 3.79 26.16 -19.60
N SER A 312 2.61 26.01 -18.97
CA SER A 312 2.05 27.03 -18.09
C SER A 312 2.87 27.20 -16.81
N VAL A 313 3.37 26.09 -16.22
CA VAL A 313 4.30 26.10 -15.09
C VAL A 313 5.57 26.87 -15.46
N SER A 314 6.20 26.52 -16.60
CA SER A 314 7.41 27.17 -17.08
C SER A 314 7.20 28.67 -17.34
N ALA A 315 6.06 29.04 -17.91
CA ALA A 315 5.70 30.45 -18.16
C ALA A 315 5.54 31.24 -16.86
N ARG A 316 4.82 30.68 -15.86
CA ARG A 316 4.66 31.31 -14.54
C ARG A 316 5.99 31.46 -13.80
N LEU A 317 6.85 30.45 -13.84
CA LEU A 317 8.18 30.47 -13.19
C LEU A 317 9.22 31.35 -13.92
N ARG A 318 8.93 31.81 -15.16
CA ARG A 318 9.75 32.82 -15.85
C ARG A 318 9.21 34.24 -15.69
N ASN A 319 8.00 34.43 -15.16
CA ASN A 319 7.38 35.75 -15.04
C ASN A 319 7.87 36.47 -13.78
N PRO A 320 8.67 37.59 -13.91
CA PRO A 320 9.22 38.32 -12.79
C PRO A 320 8.15 38.86 -11.83
N ALA A 321 6.97 39.20 -12.32
CA ALA A 321 5.87 39.75 -11.52
C ALA A 321 5.29 38.69 -10.56
N LEU A 322 5.43 37.38 -10.86
CA LEU A 322 4.96 36.29 -10.05
C LEU A 322 6.03 35.74 -9.07
N LEU A 323 7.31 35.86 -9.41
CA LEU A 323 8.41 35.22 -8.68
C LEU A 323 8.48 35.66 -7.21
N THR A 324 8.19 36.92 -6.88
CA THR A 324 8.17 37.38 -5.47
C THR A 324 7.14 36.62 -4.66
N ARG A 325 5.93 36.43 -5.22
CA ARG A 325 4.87 35.64 -4.57
C ARG A 325 5.25 34.17 -4.49
N VAL A 326 5.76 33.58 -5.58
CA VAL A 326 6.20 32.18 -5.64
C VAL A 326 7.24 31.90 -4.56
N ARG A 327 8.31 32.71 -4.48
CA ARG A 327 9.38 32.53 -3.45
C ARG A 327 8.83 32.61 -2.03
N ARG A 328 7.94 33.56 -1.74
CA ARG A 328 7.33 33.68 -0.41
C ARG A 328 6.54 32.43 -0.05
N GLU A 329 5.62 31.99 -0.91
CA GLU A 329 4.78 30.82 -0.63
C GLU A 329 5.61 29.53 -0.62
N MET A 330 6.63 29.39 -1.47
CA MET A 330 7.55 28.25 -1.43
C MET A 330 8.39 28.23 -0.15
N ARG A 331 8.76 29.37 0.43
CA ARG A 331 9.49 29.42 1.70
C ARG A 331 8.68 28.74 2.79
N ASP A 332 7.41 29.11 2.92
CA ASP A 332 6.50 28.54 3.93
C ASP A 332 6.32 27.02 3.73
N ILE A 333 6.14 26.59 2.47
CA ILE A 333 6.01 25.16 2.12
C ILE A 333 7.30 24.41 2.40
N PHE A 334 8.44 24.93 1.98
CA PHE A 334 9.74 24.28 2.16
C PHE A 334 10.10 24.14 3.63
N GLU A 335 9.87 25.18 4.44
CA GLU A 335 10.06 25.12 5.89
C GLU A 335 9.12 24.10 6.54
N ALA A 336 7.85 24.06 6.13
CA ALA A 336 6.87 23.10 6.66
C ALA A 336 7.24 21.65 6.32
N GLN A 337 7.67 21.39 5.09
CA GLN A 337 7.97 20.03 4.60
C GLN A 337 9.36 19.53 5.01
N THR A 338 10.37 20.41 5.08
CA THR A 338 11.77 20.01 5.21
C THR A 338 12.44 20.58 6.47
N GLY A 339 11.76 21.44 7.23
CA GLY A 339 12.36 22.24 8.30
C GLY A 339 13.36 23.27 7.79
N GLY A 340 13.21 23.75 6.56
CA GLY A 340 14.06 24.75 5.93
C GLY A 340 15.46 24.23 5.55
N THR A 341 15.69 22.92 5.55
CA THR A 341 17.02 22.32 5.40
C THR A 341 17.21 21.71 4.01
N ALA A 342 18.09 22.28 3.19
CA ALA A 342 18.40 21.73 1.85
C ALA A 342 19.02 20.32 1.91
N GLY A 343 19.65 19.94 3.02
CA GLY A 343 20.21 18.59 3.24
C GLY A 343 19.18 17.50 3.40
N SER A 344 17.93 17.82 3.78
CA SER A 344 16.85 16.85 3.93
C SER A 344 16.17 16.45 2.61
N VAL A 345 16.44 17.14 1.50
CA VAL A 345 15.92 16.83 0.18
C VAL A 345 16.99 16.13 -0.65
N ARG A 346 16.81 14.85 -0.95
CA ARG A 346 17.72 14.02 -1.76
C ARG A 346 17.06 13.71 -3.10
N PHE A 347 17.71 13.99 -4.20
CA PHE A 347 17.20 13.70 -5.53
C PHE A 347 17.13 12.19 -5.78
N ARG A 348 15.98 11.71 -6.14
CA ARG A 348 15.76 10.34 -6.56
C ARG A 348 15.95 10.20 -8.08
N THR A 349 15.31 11.08 -8.84
CA THR A 349 15.52 11.25 -10.28
C THR A 349 15.61 12.73 -10.61
N MET A 350 16.51 13.07 -11.51
CA MET A 350 16.65 14.42 -12.05
C MET A 350 16.90 14.29 -13.55
N PRO A 351 15.85 14.33 -14.39
CA PRO A 351 15.98 14.07 -15.83
C PRO A 351 16.95 15.00 -16.53
N THR A 352 16.98 16.29 -16.14
CA THR A 352 17.88 17.31 -16.71
C THR A 352 19.32 17.22 -16.23
N SER A 353 19.60 16.49 -15.15
CA SER A 353 20.92 16.35 -14.58
C SER A 353 21.07 15.01 -13.82
N PRO A 354 21.06 13.86 -14.53
CA PRO A 354 21.02 12.53 -13.91
C PRO A 354 22.18 12.23 -12.95
N ALA A 355 23.32 12.92 -13.12
CA ALA A 355 24.51 12.78 -12.25
C ALA A 355 24.25 13.22 -10.80
N PHE A 356 23.19 13.97 -10.54
CA PHE A 356 22.80 14.36 -9.18
C PHE A 356 21.81 13.39 -8.52
N ALA A 357 21.40 12.31 -9.17
CA ALA A 357 20.63 11.25 -8.50
C ALA A 357 21.42 10.73 -7.30
N GLY A 358 20.77 10.65 -6.14
CA GLY A 358 21.40 10.29 -4.86
C GLY A 358 22.08 11.44 -4.11
N LYS A 359 22.21 12.62 -4.70
CA LYS A 359 22.74 13.81 -4.03
C LYS A 359 21.63 14.61 -3.35
N THR A 360 21.98 15.30 -2.28
CA THR A 360 21.07 16.24 -1.62
C THR A 360 21.02 17.57 -2.38
N LEU A 361 19.97 18.36 -2.13
CA LEU A 361 19.89 19.74 -2.63
C LEU A 361 21.06 20.60 -2.13
N ALA A 362 21.55 20.36 -0.90
CA ALA A 362 22.74 21.03 -0.38
C ALA A 362 23.99 20.68 -1.19
N GLU A 363 24.22 19.41 -1.50
CA GLU A 363 25.34 18.96 -2.36
C GLU A 363 25.22 19.53 -3.78
N TYR A 364 23.99 19.63 -4.32
CA TYR A 364 23.73 20.24 -5.62
C TYR A 364 24.12 21.73 -5.64
N LEU A 365 23.71 22.50 -4.62
CA LEU A 365 24.07 23.92 -4.49
C LEU A 365 25.59 24.08 -4.39
N THR A 366 26.25 23.31 -3.54
CA THR A 366 27.71 23.31 -3.36
C THR A 366 28.44 23.02 -4.68
N ALA A 367 28.00 22.00 -5.43
CA ALA A 367 28.61 21.64 -6.71
C ALA A 367 28.44 22.73 -7.79
N ARG A 368 27.49 23.64 -7.61
CA ARG A 368 27.24 24.80 -8.47
C ARG A 368 27.91 26.08 -7.97
N GLY A 369 28.70 26.00 -6.91
CA GLY A 369 29.34 27.17 -6.27
C GLY A 369 28.34 28.14 -5.62
N GLN A 370 27.13 27.65 -5.28
CA GLN A 370 26.10 28.45 -4.65
C GLN A 370 26.11 28.28 -3.13
N PRO A 371 25.72 29.30 -2.35
CA PRO A 371 25.61 29.18 -0.92
C PRO A 371 24.49 28.17 -0.54
N VAL A 372 24.71 27.38 0.53
CA VAL A 372 23.69 26.50 1.08
C VAL A 372 22.81 27.35 2.00
N SER A 373 21.85 28.05 1.40
CA SER A 373 20.87 28.90 2.08
C SER A 373 19.46 28.59 1.62
N LEU A 374 18.45 29.02 2.39
CA LEU A 374 17.05 28.84 2.03
C LEU A 374 16.70 29.52 0.69
N ASP A 375 17.20 30.75 0.47
CA ASP A 375 16.95 31.48 -0.77
C ASP A 375 17.56 30.78 -1.99
N ALA A 376 18.82 30.33 -1.88
CA ALA A 376 19.46 29.59 -2.97
C ALA A 376 18.78 28.24 -3.21
N ALA A 377 18.29 27.57 -2.17
CA ALA A 377 17.50 26.34 -2.30
C ALA A 377 16.21 26.59 -3.10
N ILE A 378 15.44 27.63 -2.75
CA ILE A 378 14.20 28.00 -3.44
C ILE A 378 14.47 28.35 -4.90
N ASP A 379 15.51 29.16 -5.19
CA ASP A 379 15.87 29.55 -6.56
C ASP A 379 16.31 28.34 -7.39
N ALA A 380 17.04 27.40 -6.81
CA ALA A 380 17.40 26.15 -7.46
C ALA A 380 16.17 25.29 -7.77
N LEU A 381 15.25 25.14 -6.81
CA LEU A 381 13.99 24.40 -6.99
C LEU A 381 13.14 25.02 -8.09
N ILE A 382 12.99 26.35 -8.13
CA ILE A 382 12.28 27.08 -9.20
C ILE A 382 12.88 26.76 -10.57
N SER A 383 14.22 26.80 -10.69
CA SER A 383 14.89 26.44 -11.94
C SER A 383 14.65 25.01 -12.35
N LEU A 384 14.77 24.06 -11.42
CA LEU A 384 14.57 22.65 -11.70
C LEU A 384 13.11 22.34 -12.09
N GLN A 385 12.13 22.95 -11.43
CA GLN A 385 10.70 22.75 -11.77
C GLN A 385 10.34 23.34 -13.12
N ARG A 386 10.89 24.50 -13.46
CA ARG A 386 10.73 25.11 -14.79
C ARG A 386 11.22 24.18 -15.90
N ASP A 387 12.26 23.41 -15.64
CA ASP A 387 12.91 22.53 -16.60
C ASP A 387 12.37 21.08 -16.55
N GLY A 388 11.20 20.84 -15.90
CA GLY A 388 10.49 19.56 -15.89
C GLY A 388 10.44 18.84 -14.54
N GLY A 389 11.02 19.43 -13.49
CA GLY A 389 10.94 18.89 -12.13
C GLY A 389 11.87 17.70 -11.86
N PHE A 390 11.65 17.06 -10.72
CA PHE A 390 12.43 15.92 -10.23
C PHE A 390 11.56 15.09 -9.27
N THR A 391 12.06 13.91 -8.89
CA THR A 391 11.53 13.18 -7.73
C THR A 391 12.56 13.19 -6.60
N ALA A 392 12.09 13.20 -5.35
CA ALA A 392 12.96 13.32 -4.19
C ALA A 392 12.60 12.33 -3.07
N ILE A 393 13.58 12.07 -2.22
CA ILE A 393 13.43 11.48 -0.88
C ILE A 393 13.60 12.64 0.10
N VAL A 394 12.62 12.84 0.98
CA VAL A 394 12.60 13.96 1.93
C VAL A 394 12.54 13.43 3.36
N GLU A 395 13.56 13.74 4.16
CA GLU A 395 13.57 13.40 5.58
C GLU A 395 12.70 14.39 6.35
N ALA A 396 11.52 13.94 6.81
CA ALA A 396 10.51 14.82 7.39
C ALA A 396 9.77 14.25 8.60
N MET A 397 9.89 12.94 8.91
CA MET A 397 9.17 12.32 10.00
C MET A 397 10.04 12.06 11.22
N HIS A 398 9.40 12.00 12.38
CA HIS A 398 10.05 11.67 13.63
C HIS A 398 9.86 10.20 13.99
N GLU A 399 10.92 9.53 14.45
CA GLU A 399 10.90 8.11 14.77
C GLU A 399 9.80 7.72 15.78
N ARG A 400 9.54 8.56 16.79
CA ARG A 400 8.48 8.31 17.79
C ARG A 400 7.08 8.28 17.20
N ASP A 401 6.81 9.07 16.16
CA ASP A 401 5.51 9.05 15.48
C ASP A 401 5.38 7.75 14.65
N ILE A 402 6.46 7.33 13.99
CA ILE A 402 6.50 6.05 13.26
C ILE A 402 6.26 4.89 14.23
N GLU A 403 6.95 4.86 15.37
CA GLU A 403 6.77 3.85 16.42
C GLU A 403 5.31 3.81 16.93
N ALA A 404 4.71 4.97 17.20
CA ALA A 404 3.33 5.07 17.65
C ALA A 404 2.35 4.54 16.59
N PHE A 405 2.48 5.00 15.34
CA PHE A 405 1.64 4.52 14.24
C PHE A 405 1.83 3.02 14.02
N LEU A 406 3.08 2.53 13.93
CA LEU A 406 3.39 1.14 13.64
C LEU A 406 2.85 0.17 14.70
N THR A 407 2.86 0.56 15.98
CA THR A 407 2.40 -0.28 17.09
C THR A 407 0.88 -0.28 17.26
N HIS A 408 0.17 0.70 16.71
CA HIS A 408 -1.28 0.83 16.85
C HIS A 408 -2.05 -0.37 16.27
N SER A 409 -3.18 -0.73 16.87
CA SER A 409 -3.98 -1.91 16.51
C SER A 409 -4.56 -1.86 15.09
N ALA A 410 -4.90 -0.68 14.58
CA ALA A 410 -5.44 -0.47 13.24
C ALA A 410 -4.35 -0.36 12.14
N ALA A 411 -3.06 -0.38 12.52
CA ALA A 411 -1.96 -0.25 11.59
C ALA A 411 -1.65 -1.54 10.85
N MET A 412 -1.30 -1.40 9.58
CA MET A 412 -0.70 -2.43 8.75
C MET A 412 0.68 -1.96 8.28
N VAL A 413 1.55 -2.91 7.95
CA VAL A 413 2.85 -2.62 7.36
C VAL A 413 2.71 -2.54 5.86
N SER A 414 3.26 -1.49 5.25
CA SER A 414 3.37 -1.34 3.80
C SER A 414 4.81 -1.06 3.38
N THR A 415 5.07 -1.18 2.09
CA THR A 415 6.31 -0.66 1.52
C THR A 415 6.17 0.79 1.07
N ASP A 416 5.01 1.17 0.54
CA ASP A 416 4.85 2.36 -0.30
C ASP A 416 5.97 2.42 -1.37
N GLY A 417 6.44 1.23 -1.75
CA GLY A 417 7.60 1.00 -2.60
C GLY A 417 7.25 0.91 -4.08
N ASP A 418 8.26 1.16 -4.91
CA ASP A 418 8.17 0.97 -6.35
C ASP A 418 8.75 -0.38 -6.77
N LEU A 419 8.36 -0.84 -7.97
CA LEU A 419 9.17 -1.80 -8.71
C LEU A 419 10.50 -1.12 -9.07
N VAL A 420 11.60 -1.79 -8.79
CA VAL A 420 12.94 -1.23 -9.00
C VAL A 420 13.80 -2.15 -9.82
N THR A 421 14.58 -1.57 -10.72
CA THR A 421 15.63 -2.28 -11.46
C THR A 421 16.96 -2.03 -10.74
N PRO A 422 17.67 -3.08 -10.27
CA PRO A 422 18.96 -2.92 -9.61
C PRO A 422 19.92 -2.06 -10.45
N GLY A 423 20.58 -1.10 -9.80
CA GLY A 423 21.55 -0.19 -10.44
C GLY A 423 20.93 0.92 -11.29
N LYS A 424 19.59 1.03 -11.40
CA LYS A 424 18.94 2.12 -12.14
C LYS A 424 18.27 3.12 -11.20
N GLY A 425 18.58 4.40 -11.37
CA GLY A 425 18.05 5.49 -10.57
C GLY A 425 18.55 5.45 -9.12
N PHE A 426 17.83 6.14 -8.25
CA PHE A 426 18.15 6.19 -6.82
C PHE A 426 16.86 5.99 -5.99
N PRO A 427 16.39 4.73 -5.85
CA PRO A 427 15.12 4.45 -5.18
C PRO A 427 15.20 4.71 -3.69
N HIS A 428 14.04 4.96 -3.07
CA HIS A 428 13.92 4.95 -1.62
C HIS A 428 14.18 3.54 -1.07
N PRO A 429 14.93 3.37 0.04
CA PRO A 429 15.25 2.05 0.62
C PRO A 429 14.01 1.22 0.99
N ARG A 430 12.83 1.86 1.20
CA ARG A 430 11.56 1.18 1.47
C ARG A 430 11.16 0.19 0.37
N SER A 431 11.56 0.45 -0.88
CA SER A 431 11.30 -0.45 -2.00
C SER A 431 12.01 -1.82 -1.86
N TYR A 432 13.03 -1.89 -1.02
CA TYR A 432 13.84 -3.10 -0.80
C TYR A 432 13.68 -3.70 0.60
N GLY A 433 13.29 -2.92 1.61
CA GLY A 433 13.51 -3.32 3.00
C GLY A 433 12.41 -3.05 4.02
N ALA A 434 11.20 -2.62 3.64
CA ALA A 434 10.19 -2.22 4.62
C ALA A 434 9.77 -3.36 5.57
N PHE A 435 9.39 -4.51 5.05
CA PHE A 435 8.96 -5.66 5.86
C PHE A 435 10.10 -6.23 6.72
N PRO A 436 11.30 -6.48 6.15
CA PRO A 436 12.44 -6.93 6.95
C PRO A 436 12.85 -5.94 8.04
N ARG A 437 12.77 -4.62 7.78
CA ARG A 437 13.09 -3.59 8.77
C ARG A 437 12.16 -3.63 9.98
N VAL A 438 10.88 -3.94 9.78
CA VAL A 438 9.96 -4.13 10.92
C VAL A 438 10.49 -5.24 11.83
N VAL A 439 10.95 -6.36 11.28
CA VAL A 439 11.48 -7.48 12.06
C VAL A 439 12.86 -7.19 12.64
N SER A 440 13.78 -6.68 11.82
CA SER A 440 15.18 -6.44 12.25
C SER A 440 15.28 -5.32 13.27
N TYR A 441 14.64 -4.19 13.01
CA TYR A 441 14.77 -2.99 13.82
C TYR A 441 13.69 -2.93 14.92
N TYR A 442 12.40 -2.92 14.57
CA TYR A 442 11.35 -2.66 15.57
C TYR A 442 11.04 -3.86 16.47
N VAL A 443 11.11 -5.10 15.95
CA VAL A 443 10.92 -6.30 16.78
C VAL A 443 12.21 -6.68 17.50
N ARG A 444 13.32 -6.90 16.77
CA ARG A 444 14.52 -7.51 17.32
C ARG A 444 15.38 -6.53 18.12
N GLN A 445 15.62 -5.31 17.60
CA GLN A 445 16.47 -4.32 18.26
C GLN A 445 15.70 -3.44 19.25
N ARG A 446 14.57 -2.84 18.79
CA ARG A 446 13.78 -1.91 19.61
C ARG A 446 12.81 -2.61 20.57
N LYS A 447 12.44 -3.87 20.30
CA LYS A 447 11.52 -4.69 21.11
C LYS A 447 10.15 -4.02 21.34
N LEU A 448 9.64 -3.29 20.36
CA LEU A 448 8.38 -2.55 20.46
C LEU A 448 7.15 -3.45 20.37
N MET A 449 7.27 -4.59 19.72
CA MET A 449 6.19 -5.57 19.58
C MET A 449 6.79 -6.98 19.44
N SER A 450 5.96 -8.01 19.66
CA SER A 450 6.36 -9.39 19.39
C SER A 450 6.44 -9.66 17.88
N LEU A 451 7.16 -10.71 17.49
CA LEU A 451 7.24 -11.12 16.08
C LEU A 451 5.87 -11.55 15.55
N GLU A 452 5.05 -12.20 16.40
CA GLU A 452 3.69 -12.62 16.05
C GLU A 452 2.77 -11.44 15.76
N ALA A 453 2.86 -10.38 16.57
CA ALA A 453 2.12 -9.14 16.35
C ALA A 453 2.56 -8.46 15.05
N ALA A 454 3.86 -8.40 14.77
CA ALA A 454 4.39 -7.87 13.52
C ALA A 454 3.90 -8.68 12.30
N VAL A 455 3.97 -10.02 12.37
CA VAL A 455 3.47 -10.90 11.30
C VAL A 455 1.96 -10.69 11.08
N ALA A 456 1.16 -10.54 12.14
CA ALA A 456 -0.27 -10.27 12.00
C ALA A 456 -0.54 -8.94 11.25
N LYS A 457 0.26 -7.89 11.50
CA LYS A 457 0.18 -6.59 10.78
C LYS A 457 0.64 -6.68 9.32
N MET A 458 1.42 -7.69 8.97
CA MET A 458 1.92 -7.95 7.62
C MET A 458 1.08 -8.99 6.85
N THR A 459 0.09 -9.63 7.48
CA THR A 459 -0.64 -10.78 6.91
C THR A 459 -2.15 -10.71 7.13
N SER A 460 -2.67 -11.15 8.28
CA SER A 460 -4.11 -11.20 8.55
C SER A 460 -4.75 -9.82 8.68
N GLY A 461 -4.00 -8.81 9.13
CA GLY A 461 -4.45 -7.41 9.16
C GLY A 461 -4.84 -6.92 7.77
N PRO A 462 -3.90 -6.84 6.81
CA PRO A 462 -4.21 -6.43 5.45
C PRO A 462 -5.20 -7.40 4.77
N ALA A 463 -5.13 -8.71 5.01
CA ALA A 463 -6.10 -9.65 4.43
C ALA A 463 -7.55 -9.31 4.83
N ARG A 464 -7.79 -8.99 6.11
CA ARG A 464 -9.14 -8.58 6.59
C ARG A 464 -9.58 -7.26 5.97
N THR A 465 -8.71 -6.26 5.94
CA THR A 465 -9.01 -4.93 5.38
C THR A 465 -9.34 -5.02 3.89
N LEU A 466 -8.58 -5.80 3.14
CA LEU A 466 -8.77 -5.99 1.70
C LEU A 466 -9.85 -7.04 1.35
N GLY A 467 -10.44 -7.70 2.35
CA GLY A 467 -11.48 -8.71 2.15
C GLY A 467 -10.97 -10.03 1.56
N LEU A 468 -9.70 -10.35 1.73
CA LEU A 468 -9.08 -11.60 1.27
C LEU A 468 -9.37 -12.73 2.28
N ARG A 469 -10.35 -13.57 1.98
CA ARG A 469 -10.84 -14.59 2.91
C ARG A 469 -10.04 -15.89 2.89
N ASP A 470 -9.27 -16.15 1.85
CA ASP A 470 -8.59 -17.42 1.59
C ASP A 470 -7.09 -17.41 1.82
N ARG A 471 -6.49 -16.28 2.28
CA ARG A 471 -5.05 -16.09 2.50
C ARG A 471 -4.77 -15.23 3.73
N GLY A 472 -3.49 -15.01 4.06
CA GLY A 472 -3.05 -14.19 5.20
C GLY A 472 -3.01 -14.94 6.53
N VAL A 473 -3.29 -16.26 6.55
CA VAL A 473 -3.14 -17.12 7.74
C VAL A 473 -2.66 -18.52 7.34
N VAL A 474 -1.83 -19.16 8.19
CA VAL A 474 -1.42 -20.56 8.03
C VAL A 474 -2.48 -21.46 8.68
N GLN A 475 -3.50 -21.79 7.91
CA GLN A 475 -4.63 -22.59 8.36
C GLN A 475 -5.08 -23.56 7.26
N GLN A 476 -5.57 -24.74 7.64
CA GLN A 476 -6.14 -25.70 6.71
C GLN A 476 -7.25 -25.08 5.85
N GLY A 477 -7.22 -25.38 4.54
CA GLY A 477 -8.15 -24.85 3.53
C GLY A 477 -7.71 -23.54 2.88
N LYS A 478 -6.75 -22.80 3.47
CA LYS A 478 -6.25 -21.53 2.93
C LYS A 478 -5.26 -21.78 1.77
N ILE A 479 -5.12 -20.78 0.92
CA ILE A 479 -4.10 -20.76 -0.14
C ILE A 479 -2.70 -20.83 0.51
N ALA A 480 -1.82 -21.59 -0.09
CA ALA A 480 -0.45 -21.75 0.37
C ALA A 480 0.45 -20.61 -0.14
N ASP A 481 0.13 -19.38 0.27
CA ASP A 481 1.05 -18.25 0.22
C ASP A 481 1.83 -18.28 1.53
N LEU A 482 3.10 -18.70 1.49
CA LEU A 482 3.91 -18.97 2.68
C LEU A 482 5.30 -18.35 2.53
N VAL A 483 5.79 -17.73 3.59
CA VAL A 483 7.18 -17.29 3.71
C VAL A 483 7.89 -18.10 4.80
N LEU A 484 9.07 -18.65 4.46
CA LEU A 484 9.99 -19.26 5.39
C LEU A 484 11.22 -18.38 5.50
N PHE A 485 11.47 -17.82 6.67
CA PHE A 485 12.60 -16.92 6.88
C PHE A 485 13.38 -17.26 8.16
N ASN A 486 14.65 -16.90 8.13
CA ASN A 486 15.49 -17.00 9.32
C ASN A 486 15.31 -15.75 10.19
N PRO A 487 14.74 -15.85 11.41
CA PRO A 487 14.43 -14.69 12.24
C PRO A 487 15.69 -13.93 12.72
N ALA A 488 16.86 -14.55 12.70
CA ALA A 488 18.11 -13.89 13.10
C ALA A 488 18.71 -13.04 11.99
N THR A 489 18.53 -13.44 10.71
CA THR A 489 19.14 -12.77 9.56
C THR A 489 18.15 -11.98 8.70
N PHE A 490 16.84 -12.13 8.93
CA PHE A 490 15.83 -11.39 8.17
C PHE A 490 15.95 -9.89 8.49
N ALA A 491 16.51 -9.14 7.53
CA ALA A 491 16.86 -7.74 7.70
C ALA A 491 16.90 -6.98 6.38
N ASP A 492 16.64 -5.67 6.47
CA ASP A 492 16.90 -4.71 5.41
C ASP A 492 18.41 -4.45 5.26
N LYS A 493 18.84 -4.14 4.04
CA LYS A 493 20.24 -3.78 3.69
C LYS A 493 20.33 -2.45 2.98
N ALA A 494 19.26 -2.04 2.31
CA ALA A 494 19.17 -0.78 1.61
C ALA A 494 19.24 0.41 2.57
N THR A 495 19.98 1.45 2.20
CA THR A 495 20.09 2.70 2.96
C THR A 495 19.73 3.90 2.09
N TYR A 496 19.62 5.09 2.71
CA TYR A 496 19.39 6.34 1.98
C TYR A 496 20.60 6.80 1.13
N THR A 497 21.76 6.22 1.30
CA THR A 497 22.97 6.53 0.54
C THR A 497 23.44 5.41 -0.36
N ASP A 498 22.93 4.19 -0.12
CA ASP A 498 23.23 2.99 -0.91
C ASP A 498 21.98 2.10 -0.96
N PRO A 499 21.00 2.43 -1.84
CA PRO A 499 19.68 1.81 -1.80
C PRO A 499 19.57 0.48 -2.56
N HIS A 500 20.52 0.13 -3.43
CA HIS A 500 20.39 -1.02 -4.32
C HIS A 500 20.82 -2.34 -3.67
N HIS A 501 20.25 -2.64 -2.51
CA HIS A 501 20.51 -3.89 -1.78
C HIS A 501 19.21 -4.62 -1.47
N TYR A 502 19.07 -5.85 -1.94
CA TYR A 502 17.98 -6.71 -1.54
C TYR A 502 18.02 -7.04 -0.05
N ALA A 503 16.85 -7.26 0.53
CA ALA A 503 16.72 -7.82 1.86
C ALA A 503 17.28 -9.24 1.94
N GLU A 504 17.74 -9.63 3.13
CA GLU A 504 18.24 -10.97 3.43
C GLU A 504 17.30 -11.73 4.36
N GLY A 505 17.47 -13.06 4.42
CA GLY A 505 16.82 -13.91 5.41
C GLY A 505 15.59 -14.67 4.93
N VAL A 506 14.97 -14.35 3.79
CA VAL A 506 13.97 -15.22 3.16
C VAL A 506 14.69 -16.43 2.56
N VAL A 507 14.31 -17.62 3.03
CA VAL A 507 14.88 -18.90 2.58
C VAL A 507 13.99 -19.54 1.52
N HIS A 508 12.67 -19.59 1.79
CA HIS A 508 11.70 -20.08 0.80
C HIS A 508 10.49 -19.15 0.78
N LEU A 509 9.92 -18.97 -0.41
CA LEU A 509 8.68 -18.23 -0.61
C LEU A 509 7.77 -19.00 -1.55
N PHE A 510 6.55 -19.25 -1.13
CA PHE A 510 5.52 -19.92 -1.91
C PHE A 510 4.39 -18.96 -2.20
N ILE A 511 3.93 -18.97 -3.44
CA ILE A 511 2.76 -18.22 -3.90
C ILE A 511 1.83 -19.20 -4.60
N ASN A 512 0.58 -19.24 -4.17
CA ASN A 512 -0.42 -20.19 -4.66
C ASN A 512 0.09 -21.66 -4.62
N GLY A 513 0.94 -21.99 -3.63
CA GLY A 513 1.52 -23.31 -3.41
C GLY A 513 2.75 -23.65 -4.27
N GLN A 514 3.21 -22.73 -5.13
CA GLN A 514 4.40 -22.91 -5.95
C GLN A 514 5.57 -22.08 -5.40
N ALA A 515 6.75 -22.66 -5.32
CA ALA A 515 7.95 -21.97 -4.85
C ALA A 515 8.42 -20.92 -5.88
N VAL A 516 8.51 -19.66 -5.44
CA VAL A 516 9.10 -18.55 -6.19
C VAL A 516 10.51 -18.20 -5.69
N ILE A 517 10.78 -18.47 -4.41
CA ILE A 517 12.14 -18.49 -3.84
C ILE A 517 12.35 -19.87 -3.23
N ARG A 518 13.52 -20.49 -3.57
CA ARG A 518 13.97 -21.77 -3.03
C ARG A 518 15.42 -21.64 -2.63
N ASP A 519 15.75 -22.03 -1.39
CA ASP A 519 17.10 -21.94 -0.84
C ASP A 519 17.75 -20.56 -1.10
N SER A 520 16.97 -19.51 -0.82
CA SER A 520 17.31 -18.08 -1.01
C SER A 520 17.57 -17.65 -2.47
N LYS A 521 17.19 -18.48 -3.46
CA LYS A 521 17.34 -18.19 -4.88
C LYS A 521 15.98 -18.08 -5.55
N MET A 522 15.86 -17.13 -6.50
CA MET A 522 14.69 -17.05 -7.36
C MET A 522 14.57 -18.29 -8.25
N THR A 523 13.36 -18.84 -8.39
CA THR A 523 13.09 -20.00 -9.24
C THR A 523 12.70 -19.62 -10.66
N GLY A 524 12.33 -18.38 -10.91
CA GLY A 524 11.75 -17.91 -12.16
C GLY A 524 10.27 -18.27 -12.35
N ALA A 525 9.65 -18.95 -11.37
CA ALA A 525 8.23 -19.27 -11.42
C ALA A 525 7.36 -18.00 -11.22
N ARG A 526 6.25 -17.94 -11.98
CA ARG A 526 5.29 -16.82 -11.95
C ARG A 526 3.86 -17.32 -11.70
N PRO A 527 3.59 -17.86 -10.50
CA PRO A 527 2.29 -18.42 -10.15
C PRO A 527 1.27 -17.37 -9.70
N GLY A 528 1.68 -16.11 -9.61
CA GLY A 528 0.83 -15.03 -9.14
C GLY A 528 -0.33 -14.75 -10.09
N ILE A 529 -1.39 -14.19 -9.52
CA ILE A 529 -2.61 -13.82 -10.25
C ILE A 529 -3.02 -12.40 -9.91
N ALA A 530 -3.61 -11.72 -10.87
CA ALA A 530 -4.34 -10.49 -10.62
C ALA A 530 -5.66 -10.85 -9.97
N LEU A 531 -5.76 -10.63 -8.65
CA LEU A 531 -7.00 -10.84 -7.89
C LEU A 531 -8.03 -9.81 -8.33
N LYS A 532 -9.24 -10.25 -8.57
CA LYS A 532 -10.34 -9.40 -8.97
C LYS A 532 -11.46 -9.52 -7.96
N ARG A 533 -12.06 -8.40 -7.61
CA ARG A 533 -13.28 -8.42 -6.82
C ARG A 533 -14.43 -8.96 -7.69
N ALA A 534 -15.29 -9.78 -7.12
CA ALA A 534 -16.52 -10.15 -7.78
C ALA A 534 -17.40 -8.90 -7.98
N PRO A 535 -18.08 -8.77 -9.13
CA PRO A 535 -18.95 -7.64 -9.42
C PRO A 535 -20.04 -7.44 -8.38
#